data_5352f0f536212703e7f6f64a65aeaca1
#
_entry.id   5352f0f536212703e7f6f64a65aeaca1
#
_cell.length_a   1.000
_cell.length_b   1.000
_cell.length_c   1.000
_cell.angle_alpha   90.00
_cell.angle_beta   90.00
_cell.angle_gamma   90.00
#
_symmetry.space_group_name_H-M   'P 1'
#
loop_
_entity.id
_entity.type
_entity.pdbx_description
1 polymer ?
#
loop_
_entity_poly.entity_id
_entity_poly.type
_entity_poly.pdbx_seq_one_letter_code
_entity_poly.pdbx_strand_id
1 'polypeptide(L)'
;MFDVVALGESLIDFTPNGTNAQGIELFARNPGGAPANVLAMNARLGGKTAFIGKVGKDGFGDFLRQTLVESSIDVSGLVIDEKIPTTLAFVQLDSKGDRSFTFYRNPGADVMLTSAEVNRNLIDDAAIFHFGSVSPVSYTHLRAHETLSDL
;
A
#
# COMPACT_ATOMS: atom_id res chain seq x y z
N MET A 1 9.53 1.79 -20.53
CA MET A 1 8.85 0.50 -20.31
C MET A 1 9.24 -0.02 -18.93
N PHE A 2 8.27 -0.33 -18.08
CA PHE A 2 8.43 -0.93 -16.75
C PHE A 2 8.31 -2.44 -16.84
N ASP A 3 9.05 -3.16 -16.00
CA ASP A 3 8.90 -4.61 -15.87
C ASP A 3 7.62 -4.95 -15.10
N VAL A 4 7.36 -4.23 -13.99
CA VAL A 4 6.14 -4.38 -13.20
C VAL A 4 5.60 -3.02 -12.80
N VAL A 5 4.32 -2.79 -13.05
CA VAL A 5 3.55 -1.68 -12.45
C VAL A 5 2.52 -2.26 -11.51
N ALA A 6 2.43 -1.75 -10.29
CA ALA A 6 1.45 -2.22 -9.33
C ALA A 6 0.48 -1.11 -8.91
N LEU A 7 -0.81 -1.48 -8.82
CA LEU A 7 -1.87 -0.64 -8.30
C LEU A 7 -2.41 -1.23 -6.98
N GLY A 8 -2.53 -0.39 -5.96
CA GLY A 8 -3.17 -0.80 -4.71
C GLY A 8 -2.78 0.05 -3.52
N GLU A 9 -2.84 -0.55 -2.35
CA GLU A 9 -2.55 0.12 -1.10
C GLU A 9 -1.05 0.28 -0.84
N SER A 10 -0.70 1.43 -0.24
CA SER A 10 0.49 1.66 0.56
C SER A 10 0.05 2.29 1.87
N LEU A 11 0.42 1.70 2.99
CA LEU A 11 -0.08 2.04 4.31
C LEU A 11 1.02 1.88 5.37
N ILE A 12 0.75 2.30 6.59
CA ILE A 12 1.67 2.09 7.71
C ILE A 12 1.24 0.86 8.50
N ASP A 13 2.18 -0.07 8.70
CA ASP A 13 2.04 -1.16 9.65
C ASP A 13 2.77 -0.82 10.96
N PHE A 14 2.00 -0.62 12.03
CA PHE A 14 2.53 -0.54 13.38
C PHE A 14 2.62 -1.94 13.98
N THR A 15 3.83 -2.44 14.15
CA THR A 15 4.08 -3.76 14.74
C THR A 15 4.62 -3.64 16.16
N PRO A 16 4.22 -4.52 17.10
CA PRO A 16 4.78 -4.53 18.44
C PRO A 16 6.32 -4.61 18.40
N ASN A 17 6.96 -3.78 19.20
CA ASN A 17 8.43 -3.68 19.27
C ASN A 17 8.94 -3.65 20.70
N GLY A 18 8.39 -4.52 21.55
CA GLY A 18 8.76 -4.64 22.96
C GLY A 18 8.23 -3.49 23.83
N THR A 19 8.93 -3.22 24.94
CA THR A 19 8.60 -2.17 25.90
C THR A 19 9.82 -1.31 26.18
N ASN A 20 9.60 -0.05 26.57
CA ASN A 20 10.67 0.82 27.04
C ASN A 20 11.05 0.53 28.52
N ALA A 21 12.01 1.29 29.05
CA ALA A 21 12.46 1.16 30.43
C ALA A 21 11.36 1.43 31.49
N GLN A 22 10.27 2.09 31.11
CA GLN A 22 9.11 2.38 31.95
C GLN A 22 7.98 1.34 31.81
N GLY A 23 8.18 0.28 31.01
CA GLY A 23 7.19 -0.76 30.76
C GLY A 23 6.10 -0.35 29.75
N ILE A 24 6.28 0.75 29.02
CA ILE A 24 5.33 1.22 28.01
C ILE A 24 5.59 0.44 26.71
N GLU A 25 4.53 -0.13 26.11
CA GLU A 25 4.59 -0.80 24.80
C GLU A 25 5.09 0.14 23.71
N LEU A 26 5.98 -0.38 22.87
CA LEU A 26 6.51 0.31 21.71
C LEU A 26 6.01 -0.34 20.44
N PHE A 27 5.78 0.49 19.42
CA PHE A 27 5.45 0.04 18.08
C PHE A 27 6.49 0.54 17.07
N ALA A 28 6.98 -0.36 16.23
CA ALA A 28 7.77 0.00 15.08
C ALA A 28 6.85 0.45 13.95
N ARG A 29 7.19 1.57 13.30
CA ARG A 29 6.52 2.08 12.11
C ARG A 29 7.15 1.46 10.87
N ASN A 30 6.42 0.61 10.16
CA ASN A 30 6.89 -0.04 8.96
C ASN A 30 6.06 0.40 7.74
N PRO A 31 6.69 0.52 6.55
CA PRO A 31 5.94 0.63 5.32
C PRO A 31 5.25 -0.70 5.03
N GLY A 32 3.96 -0.65 4.69
CA GLY A 32 3.13 -1.80 4.37
C GLY A 32 2.40 -1.64 3.05
N GLY A 33 1.64 -2.68 2.69
CA GLY A 33 0.91 -2.78 1.44
C GLY A 33 1.50 -3.86 0.53
N ALA A 34 0.71 -4.88 0.21
CA ALA A 34 1.19 -6.01 -0.59
C ALA A 34 1.71 -5.59 -1.97
N PRO A 35 1.03 -4.69 -2.74
CA PRO A 35 1.53 -4.26 -4.04
C PRO A 35 2.89 -3.52 -3.94
N ALA A 36 3.06 -2.66 -2.94
CA ALA A 36 4.32 -1.95 -2.71
C ALA A 36 5.46 -2.92 -2.38
N ASN A 37 5.20 -3.96 -1.58
CA ASN A 37 6.18 -4.98 -1.24
C ASN A 37 6.63 -5.81 -2.44
N VAL A 38 5.72 -6.15 -3.35
CA VAL A 38 6.04 -6.83 -4.62
C VAL A 38 6.99 -5.98 -5.46
N LEU A 39 6.70 -4.67 -5.60
CA LEU A 39 7.55 -3.76 -6.36
C LEU A 39 8.93 -3.59 -5.72
N ALA A 40 8.98 -3.45 -4.38
CA ALA A 40 10.25 -3.30 -3.68
C ALA A 40 11.17 -4.52 -3.86
N MET A 41 10.60 -5.74 -3.85
CA MET A 41 11.38 -6.94 -4.12
C MET A 41 11.82 -7.00 -5.59
N ASN A 42 10.93 -6.68 -6.54
CA ASN A 42 11.29 -6.67 -7.96
C ASN A 42 12.40 -5.64 -8.24
N ALA A 43 12.31 -4.43 -7.68
CA ALA A 43 13.34 -3.40 -7.82
C ALA A 43 14.70 -3.84 -7.25
N ARG A 44 14.71 -4.54 -6.10
CA ARG A 44 15.95 -5.14 -5.54
C ARG A 44 16.57 -6.20 -6.45
N LEU A 45 15.79 -6.85 -7.27
CA LEU A 45 16.27 -7.82 -8.28
C LEU A 45 16.68 -7.13 -9.60
N GLY A 46 16.64 -5.80 -9.64
CA GLY A 46 17.08 -5.00 -10.81
C GLY A 46 15.98 -4.65 -11.79
N GLY A 47 14.72 -4.97 -11.48
CA GLY A 47 13.58 -4.63 -12.33
C GLY A 47 13.19 -3.16 -12.22
N LYS A 48 12.64 -2.60 -13.30
CA LYS A 48 12.07 -1.25 -13.35
C LYS A 48 10.61 -1.31 -12.91
N THR A 49 10.28 -0.59 -11.84
CA THR A 49 8.94 -0.67 -11.22
C THR A 49 8.31 0.69 -11.03
N ALA A 50 6.97 0.75 -11.09
CA ALA A 50 6.20 1.94 -10.77
C ALA A 50 4.98 1.59 -9.91
N PHE A 51 4.64 2.51 -9.00
CA PHE A 51 3.52 2.35 -8.07
C PHE A 51 2.37 3.29 -8.43
N ILE A 52 1.16 2.76 -8.46
CA ILE A 52 -0.09 3.50 -8.60
C ILE A 52 -0.89 3.31 -7.31
N GLY A 53 -1.20 4.40 -6.63
CA GLY A 53 -1.95 4.35 -5.38
C GLY A 53 -2.20 5.75 -4.83
N LYS A 54 -2.71 5.81 -3.60
CA LYS A 54 -3.05 7.08 -2.96
C LYS A 54 -2.72 7.05 -1.48
N VAL A 55 -2.07 8.11 -0.99
CA VAL A 55 -1.76 8.34 0.42
C VAL A 55 -2.22 9.72 0.84
N GLY A 56 -2.34 9.96 2.13
CA GLY A 56 -2.71 11.27 2.65
C GLY A 56 -1.56 12.28 2.61
N LYS A 57 -1.90 13.56 2.63
CA LYS A 57 -0.96 14.67 2.84
C LYS A 57 -0.64 14.79 4.32
N ASP A 58 0.08 13.82 4.83
CA ASP A 58 0.50 13.72 6.23
C ASP A 58 1.90 13.10 6.35
N GLY A 59 2.48 13.11 7.56
CA GLY A 59 3.82 12.59 7.79
C GLY A 59 3.97 11.09 7.52
N PHE A 60 2.87 10.35 7.46
CA PHE A 60 2.87 8.93 7.07
C PHE A 60 2.90 8.77 5.55
N GLY A 61 2.13 9.58 4.82
CA GLY A 61 2.16 9.63 3.36
C GLY A 61 3.53 10.05 2.82
N ASP A 62 4.14 11.06 3.43
CA ASP A 62 5.50 11.50 3.12
C ASP A 62 6.53 10.37 3.33
N PHE A 63 6.43 9.67 4.46
CA PHE A 63 7.29 8.52 4.75
C PHE A 63 7.14 7.40 3.72
N LEU A 64 5.90 7.04 3.37
CA LEU A 64 5.64 5.99 2.39
C LEU A 64 6.19 6.37 1.01
N ARG A 65 5.93 7.61 0.58
CA ARG A 65 6.46 8.14 -0.69
C ARG A 65 8.00 8.08 -0.71
N GLN A 66 8.63 8.54 0.37
CA GLN A 66 10.09 8.50 0.50
C GLN A 66 10.62 7.06 0.41
N THR A 67 10.00 6.13 1.12
CA THR A 67 10.39 4.71 1.12
C THR A 67 10.29 4.08 -0.27
N LEU A 68 9.25 4.40 -1.03
CA LEU A 68 9.11 3.94 -2.42
C LEU A 68 10.25 4.48 -3.29
N VAL A 69 10.56 5.78 -3.18
CA VAL A 69 11.67 6.41 -3.92
C VAL A 69 13.02 5.79 -3.56
N GLU A 70 13.29 5.60 -2.26
CA GLU A 70 14.52 4.95 -1.77
C GLU A 70 14.64 3.49 -2.23
N SER A 71 13.50 2.84 -2.48
CA SER A 71 13.44 1.51 -3.07
C SER A 71 13.54 1.49 -4.60
N SER A 72 13.85 2.64 -5.22
CA SER A 72 13.97 2.81 -6.68
C SER A 72 12.67 2.51 -7.44
N ILE A 73 11.51 2.75 -6.81
CA ILE A 73 10.19 2.62 -7.41
C ILE A 73 9.75 3.99 -7.94
N ASP A 74 9.29 4.05 -9.19
CA ASP A 74 8.71 5.25 -9.75
C ASP A 74 7.38 5.57 -9.05
N VAL A 75 7.24 6.81 -8.56
CA VAL A 75 6.08 7.28 -7.80
C VAL A 75 5.23 8.28 -8.59
N SER A 76 5.39 8.36 -9.91
CA SER A 76 4.60 9.28 -10.76
C SER A 76 3.11 8.93 -10.81
N GLY A 77 2.74 7.72 -10.39
CA GLY A 77 1.36 7.27 -10.20
C GLY A 77 0.84 7.41 -8.76
N LEU A 78 1.64 7.91 -7.81
CA LEU A 78 1.22 8.11 -6.42
C LEU A 78 0.48 9.43 -6.26
N VAL A 79 -0.79 9.35 -5.91
CA VAL A 79 -1.65 10.50 -5.62
C VAL A 79 -1.57 10.88 -4.15
N ILE A 80 -1.52 12.17 -3.86
CA ILE A 80 -1.55 12.71 -2.50
C ILE A 80 -2.93 13.31 -2.24
N ASP A 81 -3.66 12.78 -1.25
CA ASP A 81 -4.96 13.30 -0.86
C ASP A 81 -4.81 14.43 0.15
N GLU A 82 -5.40 15.59 -0.15
CA GLU A 82 -5.33 16.79 0.70
C GLU A 82 -6.18 16.70 1.99
N LYS A 83 -7.13 15.76 2.05
CA LYS A 83 -8.16 15.70 3.09
C LYS A 83 -8.23 14.37 3.81
N ILE A 84 -8.01 13.29 3.09
CA ILE A 84 -8.15 11.94 3.62
C ILE A 84 -6.79 11.44 4.10
N PRO A 85 -6.69 10.96 5.36
CA PRO A 85 -5.41 10.56 5.93
C PRO A 85 -4.90 9.24 5.34
N THR A 86 -3.60 9.03 5.48
CA THR A 86 -2.96 7.75 5.19
C THR A 86 -3.52 6.64 6.08
N THR A 87 -3.81 5.48 5.52
CA THR A 87 -4.26 4.31 6.25
C THR A 87 -3.18 3.80 7.20
N LEU A 88 -3.59 3.51 8.44
CA LEU A 88 -2.76 2.88 9.45
C LEU A 88 -3.32 1.50 9.79
N ALA A 89 -2.44 0.54 9.98
CA ALA A 89 -2.76 -0.78 10.49
C ALA A 89 -1.94 -1.04 11.77
N PHE A 90 -2.61 -1.50 12.82
CA PHE A 90 -1.96 -1.97 14.04
C PHE A 90 -1.99 -3.48 14.05
N VAL A 91 -0.82 -4.08 14.08
CA VAL A 91 -0.65 -5.53 14.19
C VAL A 91 -0.67 -5.90 15.66
N GLN A 92 -1.51 -6.84 16.04
CA GLN A 92 -1.56 -7.42 17.37
C GLN A 92 -1.20 -8.91 17.27
N LEU A 93 -0.45 -9.39 18.23
CA LEU A 93 -0.10 -10.80 18.35
C LEU A 93 -0.88 -11.37 19.55
N ASP A 94 -1.57 -12.47 19.35
CA ASP A 94 -2.17 -13.19 20.46
C ASP A 94 -1.13 -14.08 21.18
N SER A 95 -1.55 -14.75 22.25
CA SER A 95 -0.69 -15.64 23.04
C SER A 95 -0.18 -16.87 22.28
N LYS A 96 -0.75 -17.17 21.10
CA LYS A 96 -0.32 -18.26 20.21
C LYS A 96 0.57 -17.76 19.06
N GLY A 97 0.76 -16.45 18.95
CA GLY A 97 1.52 -15.81 17.87
C GLY A 97 0.70 -15.54 16.61
N ASP A 98 -0.61 -15.75 16.65
CA ASP A 98 -1.50 -15.42 15.55
C ASP A 98 -1.64 -13.89 15.43
N ARG A 99 -1.65 -13.41 14.18
CA ARG A 99 -1.70 -11.98 13.87
C ARG A 99 -3.15 -11.55 13.67
N SER A 100 -3.53 -10.45 14.32
CA SER A 100 -4.73 -9.70 14.00
C SER A 100 -4.38 -8.27 13.61
N PHE A 101 -5.24 -7.65 12.79
CA PHE A 101 -5.02 -6.31 12.27
C PHE A 101 -6.19 -5.41 12.67
N THR A 102 -5.88 -4.24 13.23
CA THR A 102 -6.84 -3.16 13.44
C THR A 102 -6.51 -2.04 12.48
N PHE A 103 -7.41 -1.78 11.52
CA PHE A 103 -7.22 -0.73 10.53
C PHE A 103 -7.88 0.58 10.95
N TYR A 104 -7.12 1.65 10.91
CA TYR A 104 -7.62 3.02 10.97
C TYR A 104 -7.77 3.54 9.53
N ARG A 105 -8.95 3.26 8.95
CA ARG A 105 -9.30 3.43 7.54
C ARG A 105 -10.78 3.78 7.41
N ASN A 106 -11.16 5.03 7.79
CA ASN A 106 -12.57 5.43 7.81
C ASN A 106 -12.81 6.85 7.25
N PRO A 107 -12.67 7.05 5.92
CA PRO A 107 -11.90 6.27 4.95
C PRO A 107 -10.40 6.50 5.09
N GLY A 108 -9.58 5.60 4.53
CA GLY A 108 -8.17 5.85 4.28
C GLY A 108 -7.96 6.33 2.85
N ALA A 109 -6.88 7.08 2.59
CA ALA A 109 -6.63 7.65 1.26
C ALA A 109 -6.54 6.57 0.16
N ASP A 110 -5.98 5.42 0.46
CA ASP A 110 -5.78 4.33 -0.49
C ASP A 110 -7.09 3.79 -1.11
N VAL A 111 -8.21 3.77 -0.35
CA VAL A 111 -9.53 3.36 -0.87
C VAL A 111 -10.26 4.48 -1.60
N MET A 112 -9.73 5.70 -1.58
CA MET A 112 -10.32 6.86 -2.24
C MET A 112 -9.66 7.18 -3.59
N LEU A 113 -8.81 6.29 -4.10
CA LEU A 113 -8.27 6.42 -5.45
C LEU A 113 -9.40 6.24 -6.49
N THR A 114 -9.58 7.24 -7.34
CA THR A 114 -10.59 7.20 -8.39
C THR A 114 -9.98 6.80 -9.73
N SER A 115 -10.79 6.28 -10.64
CA SER A 115 -10.35 5.89 -11.98
C SER A 115 -9.78 7.06 -12.80
N ALA A 116 -10.21 8.30 -12.50
CA ALA A 116 -9.69 9.50 -13.15
C ALA A 116 -8.27 9.87 -12.68
N GLU A 117 -7.89 9.45 -11.48
CA GLU A 117 -6.56 9.70 -10.90
C GLU A 117 -5.54 8.62 -11.30
N VAL A 118 -6.00 7.49 -11.83
CA VAL A 118 -5.11 6.41 -12.27
C VAL A 118 -4.33 6.84 -13.51
N ASN A 119 -3.01 6.86 -13.40
CA ASN A 119 -2.13 7.11 -14.55
C ASN A 119 -2.05 5.87 -15.45
N ARG A 120 -2.96 5.81 -16.45
CA ARG A 120 -3.06 4.69 -17.38
C ARG A 120 -1.81 4.50 -18.22
N ASN A 121 -1.07 5.56 -18.52
CA ASN A 121 0.17 5.47 -19.31
C ASN A 121 1.21 4.57 -18.63
N LEU A 122 1.23 4.52 -17.29
CA LEU A 122 2.11 3.60 -16.56
C LEU A 122 1.70 2.15 -16.80
N ILE A 123 0.39 1.87 -16.85
CA ILE A 123 -0.15 0.53 -17.09
C ILE A 123 0.19 0.09 -18.53
N ASP A 124 -0.03 0.99 -19.49
CA ASP A 124 0.22 0.72 -20.92
C ASP A 124 1.72 0.52 -21.20
N ASP A 125 2.61 1.12 -20.40
CA ASP A 125 4.07 0.98 -20.51
C ASP A 125 4.65 -0.16 -19.63
N ALA A 126 3.81 -1.04 -19.09
CA ALA A 126 4.19 -2.15 -18.24
C ALA A 126 4.22 -3.50 -18.97
N ALA A 127 5.25 -4.31 -18.70
CA ALA A 127 5.25 -5.72 -19.13
C ALA A 127 4.27 -6.55 -18.27
N ILE A 128 4.17 -6.24 -16.96
CA ILE A 128 3.25 -6.89 -16.03
C ILE A 128 2.50 -5.80 -15.25
N PHE A 129 1.17 -5.89 -15.25
CA PHE A 129 0.32 -5.10 -14.38
C PHE A 129 -0.16 -5.98 -13.22
N HIS A 130 0.23 -5.60 -11.99
CA HIS A 130 -0.18 -6.23 -10.75
C HIS A 130 -1.19 -5.35 -10.03
N PHE A 131 -2.23 -5.91 -9.42
CA PHE A 131 -3.15 -5.15 -8.58
C PHE A 131 -3.44 -5.87 -7.27
N GLY A 132 -3.55 -5.08 -6.19
CA GLY A 132 -3.89 -5.57 -4.87
C GLY A 132 -5.40 -5.77 -4.71
N SER A 133 -5.79 -6.75 -3.89
CA SER A 133 -7.20 -7.05 -3.61
C SER A 133 -7.75 -6.34 -2.36
N VAL A 134 -6.88 -5.74 -1.53
CA VAL A 134 -7.29 -5.13 -0.24
C VAL A 134 -8.01 -3.79 -0.43
N SER A 135 -7.54 -2.94 -1.35
CA SER A 135 -8.20 -1.65 -1.64
C SER A 135 -9.53 -1.83 -2.38
N PRO A 136 -9.66 -2.71 -3.39
CA PRO A 136 -10.95 -2.98 -4.04
C PRO A 136 -12.00 -3.60 -3.14
N VAL A 137 -11.65 -4.19 -2.00
CA VAL A 137 -12.61 -4.84 -1.08
C VAL A 137 -13.73 -3.90 -0.60
N SER A 138 -13.49 -2.58 -0.59
CA SER A 138 -14.52 -1.59 -0.25
C SER A 138 -15.51 -1.31 -1.38
N TYR A 139 -15.24 -1.77 -2.60
CA TYR A 139 -16.09 -1.57 -3.78
C TYR A 139 -16.67 -2.90 -4.25
N THR A 140 -17.95 -3.13 -3.93
CA THR A 140 -18.68 -4.37 -4.27
C THR A 140 -18.73 -4.67 -5.77
N HIS A 141 -18.63 -3.66 -6.63
CA HIS A 141 -18.65 -3.83 -8.09
C HIS A 141 -17.34 -4.37 -8.66
N LEU A 142 -16.17 -4.15 -8.01
CA LEU A 142 -14.91 -4.76 -8.41
C LEU A 142 -14.85 -6.25 -8.04
N ARG A 143 -15.50 -6.65 -6.92
CA ARG A 143 -15.68 -8.08 -6.58
C ARG A 143 -16.47 -8.86 -7.62
N ALA A 144 -17.46 -8.24 -8.28
CA ALA A 144 -18.24 -8.89 -9.32
C ALA A 144 -17.41 -9.23 -10.58
N HIS A 145 -16.31 -8.52 -10.83
CA HIS A 145 -15.40 -8.80 -11.94
C HIS A 145 -14.36 -9.90 -11.63
N GLU A 146 -13.95 -10.04 -10.36
CA GLU A 146 -13.05 -11.13 -9.94
C GLU A 146 -13.72 -12.51 -10.11
N THR A 147 -15.06 -12.60 -9.90
CA THR A 147 -15.81 -13.86 -10.08
C THR A 147 -16.04 -14.23 -11.55
N LEU A 148 -15.85 -13.32 -12.48
CA LEU A 148 -15.95 -13.59 -13.93
C LEU A 148 -14.61 -14.03 -14.54
N SER A 149 -13.49 -13.79 -13.89
CA SER A 149 -12.16 -14.26 -14.32
C SER A 149 -11.89 -15.71 -13.92
N ASP A 150 -12.71 -16.30 -13.04
CA ASP A 150 -12.63 -17.69 -12.60
C ASP A 150 -13.54 -18.64 -13.41
N LEU A 151 -14.17 -18.14 -14.48
CA LEU A 151 -14.97 -18.88 -15.45
C LEU A 151 -14.30 -18.91 -16.82
#